data_02fdd9665cc2139cfd4412763b6280d2
#
_entry.id   02fdd9665cc2139cfd4412763b6280d2
#
_cell.length_a   1.000
_cell.length_b   1.000
_cell.length_c   1.000
_cell.angle_alpha   90.00
_cell.angle_beta   90.00
_cell.angle_gamma   90.00
#
_symmetry.space_group_name_H-M   'P 1'
#
loop_
_entity.id
_entity.type
_entity.pdbx_description
1 polymer ?
#
loop_
_entity_poly.entity_id
_entity_poly.type
_entity_poly.pdbx_seq_one_letter_code
_entity_poly.pdbx_strand_id
1 'polypeptide(L)'
;MEKRLKHERNKLFLRIIIILSAVWLMVSLVFCGVRLSVEKVNIQNSELAELSVSKQILTVGNGSLEAFSSVLSDQKDFTYKESGDNAFDTQAVFTDDRTDAVIADTAGSVAVPFRVKDESGGNYSFVGLLYYDALRGSLSDNQFAEIEKYLNTDPGGGNYYELICTKLGLGVIIKPVELKIVLVDGSDTRFVIDGNVATYKLNCTPGKESDVYSSSEISRNTIPKGFLLNKEYNRDIIGQLTKQERKANVDMIHSGGLNYIFYAQDYLSFNGTEYADGSENIVFQYAKEVNLFDNCKRDLALGAAVIFVFFLTIALILCVMIWRTVKAQIIQEQKRLDLTNALSHDIKTPLFVISGYAYTLKEDIDADERGEYIDKIIEQTDEVNGLVHRMLSYSKLDSYQMKLNKTELDLLELTKSILKNYTALPYGKKLKFVHSGKNIVEADKELLKTALQNLIDNAVKYALPDTVVKVGLNGTTFTVSNEAEPLSKSDIKEIWQPYVRKDKSRTTKGNGLGLSIVKSILDLHKAGYGFEYKDGRLNFTAKL
;
A
#
# COMPACT_ATOMS: atom_id res chain seq x y z
N MET A 1 19.56 21.81 -23.71
CA MET A 1 19.39 21.96 -22.29
C MET A 1 18.20 21.16 -21.76
N GLU A 2 17.01 21.32 -22.33
CA GLU A 2 15.79 20.58 -21.96
C GLU A 2 15.94 19.05 -22.02
N LYS A 3 16.59 18.51 -23.08
CA LYS A 3 16.90 17.08 -23.19
C LYS A 3 17.79 16.56 -22.06
N ARG A 4 18.76 17.36 -21.59
CA ARG A 4 19.67 16.98 -20.51
C ARG A 4 18.96 16.98 -19.14
N LEU A 5 18.12 17.99 -18.86
CA LEU A 5 17.30 18.04 -17.64
C LEU A 5 16.29 16.90 -17.60
N LYS A 6 15.65 16.58 -18.73
CA LYS A 6 14.75 15.44 -18.87
C LYS A 6 15.46 14.11 -18.63
N HIS A 7 16.69 13.98 -19.11
CA HIS A 7 17.51 12.78 -18.90
C HIS A 7 17.91 12.60 -17.42
N GLU A 8 18.42 13.65 -16.77
CA GLU A 8 18.79 13.60 -15.33
C GLU A 8 17.56 13.34 -14.44
N ARG A 9 16.43 13.97 -14.75
CA ARG A 9 15.16 13.67 -14.07
C ARG A 9 14.77 12.20 -14.18
N ASN A 10 14.85 11.62 -15.39
CA ASN A 10 14.48 10.22 -15.60
C ASN A 10 15.43 9.28 -14.85
N LYS A 11 16.74 9.60 -14.77
CA LYS A 11 17.70 8.84 -13.97
C LYS A 11 17.38 8.91 -12.47
N LEU A 12 17.05 10.10 -11.95
CA LEU A 12 16.67 10.27 -10.55
C LEU A 12 15.39 9.49 -10.23
N PHE A 13 14.41 9.56 -11.12
CA PHE A 13 13.15 8.83 -11.02
C PHE A 13 13.38 7.32 -10.95
N LEU A 14 14.19 6.80 -11.86
CA LEU A 14 14.54 5.38 -11.90
C LEU A 14 15.24 4.92 -10.62
N ARG A 15 16.19 5.72 -10.10
CA ARG A 15 16.87 5.41 -8.84
C ARG A 15 15.90 5.35 -7.65
N ILE A 16 14.97 6.29 -7.55
CA ILE A 16 13.97 6.31 -6.47
C ILE A 16 13.06 5.08 -6.57
N ILE A 17 12.59 4.72 -7.77
CA ILE A 17 11.77 3.52 -7.96
C ILE A 17 12.55 2.26 -7.53
N ILE A 18 13.81 2.12 -7.94
CA ILE A 18 14.66 0.97 -7.56
C ILE A 18 14.82 0.89 -6.04
N ILE A 19 15.10 2.01 -5.37
CA ILE A 19 15.26 2.04 -3.92
C ILE A 19 13.93 1.66 -3.23
N LEU A 20 12.82 2.25 -3.64
CA LEU A 20 11.50 1.96 -3.06
C LEU A 20 11.09 0.50 -3.28
N SER A 21 11.36 -0.08 -4.46
CA SER A 21 11.06 -1.48 -4.72
C SER A 21 11.93 -2.43 -3.89
N ALA A 22 13.20 -2.11 -3.69
CA ALA A 22 14.09 -2.88 -2.82
C ALA A 22 13.63 -2.84 -1.35
N VAL A 23 13.26 -1.66 -0.84
CA VAL A 23 12.72 -1.51 0.53
C VAL A 23 11.39 -2.22 0.68
N TRP A 24 10.49 -2.10 -0.31
CA TRP A 24 9.22 -2.83 -0.33
C TRP A 24 9.43 -4.34 -0.27
N LEU A 25 10.35 -4.88 -1.07
CA LEU A 25 10.67 -6.31 -1.07
C LEU A 25 11.19 -6.75 0.31
N MET A 26 12.11 -6.00 0.90
CA MET A 26 12.67 -6.28 2.22
C MET A 26 11.58 -6.27 3.32
N VAL A 27 10.71 -5.26 3.34
CA VAL A 27 9.61 -5.16 4.31
C VAL A 27 8.62 -6.31 4.14
N SER A 28 8.30 -6.67 2.89
CA SER A 28 7.40 -7.79 2.59
C SER A 28 7.99 -9.14 3.03
N LEU A 29 9.29 -9.36 2.84
CA LEU A 29 9.97 -10.58 3.31
C LEU A 29 9.97 -10.67 4.84
N VAL A 30 10.26 -9.56 5.53
CA VAL A 30 10.21 -9.51 7.01
C VAL A 30 8.79 -9.78 7.50
N PHE A 31 7.78 -9.15 6.90
CA PHE A 31 6.38 -9.39 7.25
C PHE A 31 5.99 -10.86 7.06
N CYS A 32 6.34 -11.47 5.93
CA CYS A 32 6.09 -12.89 5.68
C CYS A 32 6.75 -13.78 6.74
N GLY A 33 8.02 -13.53 7.05
CA GLY A 33 8.76 -14.29 8.07
C GLY A 33 8.12 -14.19 9.45
N VAL A 34 7.74 -12.99 9.87
CA VAL A 34 7.06 -12.77 11.16
C VAL A 34 5.69 -13.45 11.18
N ARG A 35 4.88 -13.31 10.11
CA ARG A 35 3.54 -13.91 10.06
C ARG A 35 3.59 -15.44 10.10
N LEU A 36 4.53 -16.05 9.37
CA LEU A 36 4.75 -17.49 9.41
C LEU A 36 5.20 -17.96 10.79
N SER A 37 6.07 -17.20 11.47
CA SER A 37 6.50 -17.53 12.83
C SER A 37 5.35 -17.45 13.84
N VAL A 38 4.50 -16.43 13.72
CA VAL A 38 3.30 -16.30 14.57
C VAL A 38 2.33 -17.45 14.30
N GLU A 39 2.12 -17.82 13.04
CA GLU A 39 1.24 -18.93 12.68
C GLU A 39 1.72 -20.25 13.24
N LYS A 40 3.04 -20.52 13.19
CA LYS A 40 3.63 -21.69 13.82
C LYS A 40 3.26 -21.79 15.30
N VAL A 41 3.37 -20.68 16.05
CA VAL A 41 3.01 -20.64 17.48
C VAL A 41 1.51 -20.81 17.70
N ASN A 42 0.69 -20.20 16.86
CA ASN A 42 -0.77 -20.31 16.96
C ASN A 42 -1.24 -21.75 16.76
N ILE A 43 -0.71 -22.43 15.74
CA ILE A 43 -1.01 -23.84 15.48
C ILE A 43 -0.56 -24.69 16.66
N GLN A 44 0.66 -24.52 17.14
CA GLN A 44 1.14 -25.26 18.29
C GLN A 44 0.23 -25.11 19.52
N ASN A 45 -0.22 -23.89 19.79
CA ASN A 45 -1.13 -23.63 20.92
C ASN A 45 -2.52 -24.23 20.71
N SER A 46 -3.08 -24.18 19.48
CA SER A 46 -4.39 -24.77 19.18
C SER A 46 -4.36 -26.28 19.29
N GLU A 47 -3.35 -26.93 18.74
CA GLU A 47 -3.20 -28.38 18.81
C GLU A 47 -2.98 -28.86 20.26
N LEU A 48 -2.20 -28.12 21.06
CA LEU A 48 -2.06 -28.41 22.50
C LEU A 48 -3.37 -28.29 23.26
N ALA A 49 -4.21 -27.32 22.90
CA ALA A 49 -5.53 -27.18 23.52
C ALA A 49 -6.43 -28.38 23.17
N GLU A 50 -6.47 -28.80 21.91
CA GLU A 50 -7.22 -29.98 21.48
C GLU A 50 -6.72 -31.26 22.15
N LEU A 51 -5.41 -31.44 22.25
CA LEU A 51 -4.81 -32.57 22.95
C LEU A 51 -5.20 -32.59 24.43
N SER A 52 -5.23 -31.44 25.08
CA SER A 52 -5.61 -31.33 26.50
C SER A 52 -7.08 -31.72 26.75
N VAL A 53 -7.98 -31.38 25.81
CA VAL A 53 -9.39 -31.81 25.85
C VAL A 53 -9.49 -33.32 25.68
N SER A 54 -8.81 -33.91 24.68
CA SER A 54 -8.78 -35.34 24.46
C SER A 54 -8.28 -36.10 25.70
N LYS A 55 -7.19 -35.62 26.30
CA LYS A 55 -6.66 -36.16 27.55
C LYS A 55 -7.68 -36.10 28.70
N GLN A 56 -8.37 -34.97 28.86
CA GLN A 56 -9.38 -34.81 29.90
C GLN A 56 -10.53 -35.81 29.69
N ILE A 57 -11.04 -35.98 28.47
CA ILE A 57 -12.08 -36.93 28.14
C ILE A 57 -11.64 -38.35 28.50
N LEU A 58 -10.45 -38.77 28.09
CA LEU A 58 -9.92 -40.10 28.40
C LEU A 58 -9.71 -40.33 29.88
N THR A 59 -9.20 -39.33 30.61
CA THR A 59 -8.94 -39.43 32.04
C THR A 59 -10.24 -39.47 32.83
N VAL A 60 -11.22 -38.61 32.53
CA VAL A 60 -12.52 -38.58 33.23
C VAL A 60 -13.31 -39.86 32.92
N GLY A 61 -13.26 -40.34 31.67
CA GLY A 61 -13.90 -41.59 31.26
C GLY A 61 -13.16 -42.84 31.72
N ASN A 62 -12.08 -42.71 32.49
CA ASN A 62 -11.27 -43.80 33.02
C ASN A 62 -10.89 -44.86 31.96
N GLY A 63 -10.54 -44.36 30.71
CA GLY A 63 -10.20 -45.23 29.56
C GLY A 63 -11.31 -46.14 29.07
N SER A 64 -12.57 -45.81 29.36
CA SER A 64 -13.70 -46.61 28.85
C SER A 64 -13.84 -46.54 27.34
N LEU A 65 -14.52 -47.52 26.77
CA LEU A 65 -14.86 -47.56 25.35
C LEU A 65 -15.55 -46.26 24.88
N GLU A 66 -16.47 -45.74 25.73
CA GLU A 66 -17.17 -44.49 25.47
C GLU A 66 -16.20 -43.29 25.39
N ALA A 67 -15.20 -43.24 26.29
CA ALA A 67 -14.21 -42.16 26.30
C ALA A 67 -13.34 -42.21 25.01
N PHE A 68 -12.84 -43.37 24.61
CA PHE A 68 -12.11 -43.52 23.34
C PHE A 68 -12.98 -43.18 22.13
N SER A 69 -14.22 -43.63 22.13
CA SER A 69 -15.20 -43.33 21.08
C SER A 69 -15.46 -41.81 21.00
N SER A 70 -15.59 -41.14 22.14
CA SER A 70 -15.79 -39.71 22.20
C SER A 70 -14.58 -38.94 21.63
N VAL A 71 -13.35 -39.30 21.98
CA VAL A 71 -12.14 -38.69 21.44
C VAL A 71 -12.06 -38.88 19.91
N LEU A 72 -12.35 -40.07 19.42
CA LEU A 72 -12.35 -40.34 17.98
C LEU A 72 -13.48 -39.62 17.23
N SER A 73 -14.61 -39.33 17.87
CA SER A 73 -15.73 -38.60 17.28
C SER A 73 -15.57 -37.11 17.28
N ASP A 74 -14.96 -36.55 18.33
CA ASP A 74 -14.75 -35.11 18.48
C ASP A 74 -13.60 -34.59 17.59
N GLN A 75 -12.65 -35.45 17.30
CA GLN A 75 -11.58 -35.11 16.38
C GLN A 75 -12.07 -35.23 14.93
N LYS A 76 -12.56 -34.14 14.38
CA LYS A 76 -13.05 -34.04 12.99
C LYS A 76 -12.01 -34.51 11.94
N ASP A 77 -10.76 -34.52 12.31
CA ASP A 77 -9.64 -34.90 11.45
C ASP A 77 -9.46 -36.40 11.32
N PHE A 78 -10.05 -37.23 12.20
CA PHE A 78 -10.08 -38.70 12.08
C PHE A 78 -11.30 -39.23 11.32
N THR A 79 -12.31 -38.38 11.13
CA THR A 79 -13.50 -38.73 10.36
C THR A 79 -13.36 -38.29 8.91
N TYR A 80 -13.77 -39.17 7.98
CA TYR A 80 -13.79 -38.83 6.57
C TYR A 80 -14.67 -37.60 6.28
N LYS A 81 -14.09 -36.61 5.60
CA LYS A 81 -14.84 -35.49 5.00
C LYS A 81 -15.01 -35.77 3.50
N GLU A 82 -16.27 -35.81 3.03
CA GLU A 82 -16.59 -35.93 1.61
C GLU A 82 -16.06 -34.79 0.72
N SER A 83 -15.57 -33.71 1.32
CA SER A 83 -15.22 -32.45 0.65
C SER A 83 -13.81 -32.36 0.11
N GLY A 84 -13.08 -33.44 -0.08
CA GLY A 84 -11.79 -33.44 -0.78
C GLY A 84 -10.65 -32.70 -0.06
N ASP A 85 -10.88 -32.18 1.11
CA ASP A 85 -9.84 -31.60 1.95
C ASP A 85 -9.11 -32.71 2.70
N ASN A 86 -7.79 -32.66 2.68
CA ASN A 86 -6.85 -33.67 3.17
C ASN A 86 -7.13 -34.09 4.62
N ALA A 87 -8.03 -35.04 4.82
CA ALA A 87 -8.33 -35.64 6.11
C ALA A 87 -7.21 -36.58 6.64
N PHE A 88 -6.07 -36.61 5.94
CA PHE A 88 -4.98 -37.56 6.16
C PHE A 88 -3.79 -36.98 6.88
N ASP A 89 -3.94 -35.79 7.39
CA ASP A 89 -2.83 -35.03 7.97
C ASP A 89 -2.65 -35.29 9.46
N THR A 90 -3.47 -36.21 10.05
CA THR A 90 -3.49 -36.45 11.49
C THR A 90 -3.39 -37.94 11.81
N GLN A 91 -2.53 -38.30 12.75
CA GLN A 91 -2.39 -39.66 13.28
C GLN A 91 -2.41 -39.65 14.82
N ALA A 92 -3.15 -40.58 15.40
CA ALA A 92 -3.12 -40.86 16.83
C ALA A 92 -2.71 -42.33 17.05
N VAL A 93 -1.80 -42.55 17.97
CA VAL A 93 -1.35 -43.88 18.34
C VAL A 93 -1.46 -44.04 19.86
N PHE A 94 -2.05 -45.15 20.28
CA PHE A 94 -2.16 -45.57 21.66
C PHE A 94 -1.32 -46.86 21.86
N THR A 95 -0.37 -46.81 22.77
CA THR A 95 0.50 -47.95 23.09
C THR A 95 0.45 -48.29 24.57
N ASP A 96 0.59 -49.54 24.91
CA ASP A 96 0.79 -50.00 26.28
C ASP A 96 2.20 -49.60 26.74
N ASP A 97 2.31 -48.87 27.86
CA ASP A 97 3.60 -48.36 28.39
C ASP A 97 4.57 -49.47 28.84
N ARG A 98 4.07 -50.64 29.17
CA ARG A 98 4.89 -51.78 29.66
C ARG A 98 5.38 -52.67 28.54
N THR A 99 4.54 -52.90 27.54
CA THR A 99 4.83 -53.87 26.48
C THR A 99 5.20 -53.25 25.15
N ASP A 100 5.09 -51.92 25.02
CA ASP A 100 5.18 -51.18 23.75
C ASP A 100 4.19 -51.67 22.69
N ALA A 101 3.19 -52.45 23.09
CA ALA A 101 2.20 -52.98 22.15
C ALA A 101 1.27 -51.85 21.69
N VAL A 102 1.06 -51.76 20.37
CA VAL A 102 0.09 -50.82 19.80
C VAL A 102 -1.32 -51.29 20.11
N ILE A 103 -2.06 -50.53 20.89
CA ILE A 103 -3.46 -50.76 21.21
C ILE A 103 -4.34 -50.27 20.07
N ALA A 104 -4.04 -49.06 19.59
CA ALA A 104 -4.70 -48.42 18.48
C ALA A 104 -3.76 -47.51 17.68
N ASP A 105 -3.93 -47.52 16.38
CA ASP A 105 -3.25 -46.60 15.46
C ASP A 105 -4.26 -46.13 14.41
N THR A 106 -4.40 -44.86 14.20
CA THR A 106 -5.29 -44.34 13.16
C THR A 106 -4.66 -44.35 11.77
N ALA A 107 -3.36 -44.67 11.64
CA ALA A 107 -2.71 -44.83 10.34
C ALA A 107 -3.37 -45.97 9.53
N GLY A 108 -3.67 -45.74 8.28
CA GLY A 108 -4.31 -46.71 7.38
C GLY A 108 -5.73 -47.08 7.80
N SER A 109 -6.37 -46.28 8.68
CA SER A 109 -7.73 -46.52 9.17
C SER A 109 -8.67 -45.35 8.87
N VAL A 110 -9.96 -45.59 9.02
CA VAL A 110 -11.01 -44.56 9.04
C VAL A 110 -11.87 -44.74 10.26
N ALA A 111 -12.24 -43.65 10.91
CA ALA A 111 -13.18 -43.68 12.00
C ALA A 111 -14.61 -43.82 11.47
N VAL A 112 -15.31 -44.83 11.90
CA VAL A 112 -16.68 -45.13 11.47
C VAL A 112 -17.63 -45.06 12.66
N PRO A 113 -18.67 -44.22 12.63
CA PRO A 113 -19.64 -44.13 13.70
C PRO A 113 -20.59 -45.35 13.66
N PHE A 114 -20.82 -45.96 14.82
CA PHE A 114 -21.73 -47.07 14.99
C PHE A 114 -22.82 -46.72 15.98
N ARG A 115 -24.03 -47.25 15.77
CA ARG A 115 -25.11 -47.24 16.71
C ARG A 115 -25.41 -48.65 17.15
N VAL A 116 -25.44 -48.88 18.45
CA VAL A 116 -25.74 -50.16 19.02
C VAL A 116 -26.97 -50.01 19.92
N LYS A 117 -27.93 -50.91 19.81
CA LYS A 117 -29.03 -51.04 20.75
C LYS A 117 -28.69 -52.13 21.76
N ASP A 118 -28.79 -51.80 23.05
CA ASP A 118 -28.68 -52.84 24.07
C ASP A 118 -29.98 -53.65 24.21
N GLU A 119 -29.92 -54.72 25.00
CA GLU A 119 -31.07 -55.60 25.26
C GLU A 119 -32.22 -54.88 26.00
N SER A 120 -31.96 -53.76 26.64
CA SER A 120 -32.93 -52.92 27.32
C SER A 120 -33.57 -51.86 26.41
N GLY A 121 -33.13 -51.78 25.12
CA GLY A 121 -33.64 -50.83 24.15
C GLY A 121 -32.90 -49.44 24.18
N GLY A 122 -31.83 -49.33 24.95
CA GLY A 122 -30.96 -48.14 24.96
C GLY A 122 -30.18 -47.99 23.64
N ASN A 123 -30.09 -46.79 23.12
CA ASN A 123 -29.28 -46.50 21.92
C ASN A 123 -27.93 -45.89 22.35
N TYR A 124 -26.86 -46.56 22.00
CA TYR A 124 -25.52 -46.08 22.23
C TYR A 124 -24.86 -45.78 20.88
N SER A 125 -24.09 -44.69 20.80
CA SER A 125 -23.34 -44.33 19.61
C SER A 125 -21.84 -44.41 19.89
N PHE A 126 -21.12 -45.16 19.12
CA PHE A 126 -19.67 -45.33 19.26
C PHE A 126 -18.97 -45.02 17.93
N VAL A 127 -17.68 -44.71 18.00
CA VAL A 127 -16.81 -44.59 16.83
C VAL A 127 -15.77 -45.72 16.88
N GLY A 128 -15.69 -46.52 15.84
CA GLY A 128 -14.68 -47.56 15.71
C GLY A 128 -13.73 -47.30 14.56
N LEU A 129 -12.59 -47.98 14.55
CA LEU A 129 -11.58 -47.87 13.50
C LEU A 129 -11.68 -49.07 12.54
N LEU A 130 -11.81 -48.77 11.25
CA LEU A 130 -11.72 -49.75 10.18
C LEU A 130 -10.38 -49.58 9.46
N TYR A 131 -9.54 -50.63 9.49
CA TYR A 131 -8.22 -50.63 8.86
C TYR A 131 -8.32 -51.11 7.43
N TYR A 132 -7.69 -50.38 6.49
CA TYR A 132 -7.67 -50.76 5.07
C TYR A 132 -7.02 -52.13 4.85
N ASP A 133 -5.85 -52.38 5.44
CA ASP A 133 -5.13 -53.64 5.28
C ASP A 133 -5.89 -54.82 5.92
N ALA A 134 -6.57 -54.60 7.04
CA ALA A 134 -7.44 -55.61 7.66
C ALA A 134 -8.65 -55.91 6.77
N LEU A 135 -9.28 -54.89 6.20
CA LEU A 135 -10.36 -55.03 5.26
C LEU A 135 -9.88 -55.80 4.00
N ARG A 136 -8.79 -55.35 3.43
CA ARG A 136 -8.23 -55.94 2.19
C ARG A 136 -7.74 -57.38 2.41
N GLY A 137 -7.12 -57.66 3.55
CA GLY A 137 -6.67 -59.03 3.90
C GLY A 137 -7.82 -59.99 4.28
N SER A 138 -8.99 -59.47 4.64
CA SER A 138 -10.17 -60.26 4.98
C SER A 138 -11.02 -60.60 3.75
N LEU A 139 -10.83 -59.92 2.62
CA LEU A 139 -11.60 -60.08 1.40
C LEU A 139 -10.75 -60.71 0.29
N SER A 140 -11.36 -61.61 -0.49
CA SER A 140 -10.73 -62.07 -1.75
C SER A 140 -10.73 -60.96 -2.79
N ASP A 141 -9.83 -61.05 -3.80
CA ASP A 141 -9.77 -60.08 -4.89
C ASP A 141 -11.09 -59.90 -5.62
N ASN A 142 -11.85 -61.01 -5.78
CA ASN A 142 -13.17 -60.98 -6.42
C ASN A 142 -14.20 -60.20 -5.57
N GLN A 143 -14.19 -60.39 -4.25
CA GLN A 143 -15.10 -59.70 -3.34
C GLN A 143 -14.78 -58.20 -3.29
N PHE A 144 -13.49 -57.88 -3.27
CA PHE A 144 -13.08 -56.48 -3.27
C PHE A 144 -13.45 -55.75 -4.58
N ALA A 145 -13.20 -56.41 -5.72
CA ALA A 145 -13.61 -55.88 -7.03
C ALA A 145 -15.14 -55.75 -7.17
N GLU A 146 -15.89 -56.63 -6.54
CA GLU A 146 -17.34 -56.57 -6.50
C GLU A 146 -17.82 -55.36 -5.65
N ILE A 147 -17.25 -55.14 -4.49
CA ILE A 147 -17.51 -53.93 -3.67
C ILE A 147 -17.20 -52.67 -4.48
N GLU A 148 -16.03 -52.61 -5.12
CA GLU A 148 -15.66 -51.50 -5.98
C GLU A 148 -16.67 -51.28 -7.12
N LYS A 149 -17.12 -52.35 -7.77
CA LYS A 149 -18.12 -52.28 -8.83
C LYS A 149 -19.41 -51.66 -8.34
N TYR A 150 -19.96 -52.11 -7.20
CA TYR A 150 -21.18 -51.54 -6.64
C TYR A 150 -21.01 -50.07 -6.30
N LEU A 151 -19.94 -49.71 -5.59
CA LEU A 151 -19.68 -48.34 -5.17
C LEU A 151 -19.44 -47.38 -6.34
N ASN A 152 -18.98 -47.89 -7.49
CA ASN A 152 -18.78 -47.11 -8.71
C ASN A 152 -19.97 -47.13 -9.66
N THR A 153 -21.01 -47.92 -9.37
CA THR A 153 -22.22 -48.00 -10.19
C THR A 153 -23.22 -46.93 -9.76
N ASP A 154 -23.72 -46.17 -10.71
CA ASP A 154 -24.86 -45.29 -10.50
C ASP A 154 -26.14 -46.03 -10.81
N PRO A 155 -26.99 -46.37 -9.82
CA PRO A 155 -28.26 -47.05 -10.04
C PRO A 155 -29.34 -46.16 -10.66
N GLY A 156 -29.06 -44.82 -10.81
CA GLY A 156 -29.99 -43.86 -11.38
C GLY A 156 -31.08 -43.39 -10.40
N GLY A 157 -31.80 -42.34 -10.78
CA GLY A 157 -32.94 -41.86 -9.99
C GLY A 157 -32.59 -41.20 -8.64
N GLY A 158 -31.34 -40.79 -8.45
CA GLY A 158 -30.87 -40.24 -7.18
C GLY A 158 -30.51 -41.31 -6.14
N ASN A 159 -30.51 -42.58 -6.54
CA ASN A 159 -30.13 -43.73 -5.70
C ASN A 159 -28.60 -43.90 -5.72
N TYR A 160 -28.05 -44.51 -4.68
CA TYR A 160 -26.62 -44.86 -4.62
C TYR A 160 -26.37 -46.08 -3.73
N TYR A 161 -25.19 -46.68 -3.88
CA TYR A 161 -24.81 -47.82 -3.05
C TYR A 161 -23.90 -47.36 -1.91
N GLU A 162 -24.15 -47.95 -0.71
CA GLU A 162 -23.31 -47.75 0.47
C GLU A 162 -22.82 -49.11 0.99
N LEU A 163 -21.61 -49.08 1.60
CA LEU A 163 -21.10 -50.18 2.39
C LEU A 163 -21.32 -49.86 3.87
N ILE A 164 -22.06 -50.74 4.56
CA ILE A 164 -22.36 -50.56 5.99
C ILE A 164 -21.79 -51.71 6.81
N CYS A 165 -21.48 -51.43 8.09
CA CYS A 165 -21.10 -52.41 9.07
C CYS A 165 -22.35 -52.92 9.84
N THR A 166 -22.53 -54.21 9.90
CA THR A 166 -23.69 -54.81 10.57
C THR A 166 -23.34 -55.61 11.83
N LYS A 167 -22.08 -55.98 12.02
CA LYS A 167 -21.60 -56.64 13.23
C LYS A 167 -20.30 -56.00 13.72
N LEU A 168 -20.20 -55.82 15.01
CA LEU A 168 -19.10 -55.16 15.72
C LEU A 168 -18.48 -56.12 16.76
N GLY A 169 -17.17 -56.17 16.79
CA GLY A 169 -16.43 -56.74 17.92
C GLY A 169 -16.08 -55.60 18.88
N LEU A 170 -16.35 -55.82 20.15
CA LEU A 170 -16.04 -54.86 21.23
C LEU A 170 -14.65 -55.18 21.80
N GLY A 171 -13.87 -54.17 22.02
CA GLY A 171 -12.61 -54.17 22.71
C GLY A 171 -12.34 -52.75 23.17
N VAL A 172 -11.11 -52.38 23.50
CA VAL A 172 -10.71 -50.97 23.70
C VAL A 172 -11.05 -50.12 22.46
N ILE A 173 -11.04 -50.78 21.32
CA ILE A 173 -11.47 -50.20 20.04
C ILE A 173 -12.49 -51.12 19.38
N ILE A 174 -13.57 -50.53 18.90
CA ILE A 174 -14.60 -51.26 18.14
C ILE A 174 -14.05 -51.66 16.78
N LYS A 175 -14.11 -52.97 16.46
CA LYS A 175 -13.69 -53.52 15.17
C LYS A 175 -14.89 -54.00 14.38
N PRO A 176 -15.06 -53.59 13.11
CA PRO A 176 -16.09 -54.17 12.24
C PRO A 176 -15.83 -55.64 11.99
N VAL A 177 -16.87 -56.49 12.10
CA VAL A 177 -16.78 -57.93 11.88
C VAL A 177 -17.55 -58.36 10.63
N GLU A 178 -18.65 -57.69 10.31
CA GLU A 178 -19.46 -58.03 9.12
C GLU A 178 -19.87 -56.74 8.39
N LEU A 179 -19.69 -56.74 7.06
CA LEU A 179 -20.07 -55.66 6.17
C LEU A 179 -21.19 -56.12 5.21
N LYS A 180 -22.07 -55.18 4.86
CA LYS A 180 -23.11 -55.38 3.83
C LYS A 180 -23.19 -54.21 2.87
N ILE A 181 -23.51 -54.49 1.62
CA ILE A 181 -23.85 -53.45 0.64
C ILE A 181 -25.36 -53.20 0.74
N VAL A 182 -25.73 -51.93 0.77
CA VAL A 182 -27.11 -51.45 0.77
C VAL A 182 -27.33 -50.49 -0.40
N LEU A 183 -28.53 -50.52 -0.96
CA LEU A 183 -29.01 -49.52 -1.90
C LEU A 183 -29.76 -48.45 -1.08
N VAL A 184 -29.35 -47.20 -1.24
CA VAL A 184 -30.03 -46.02 -0.68
C VAL A 184 -30.85 -45.39 -1.78
N ASP A 185 -32.15 -45.21 -1.54
CA ASP A 185 -33.02 -44.51 -2.48
C ASP A 185 -33.04 -42.99 -2.25
N GLY A 186 -33.62 -42.25 -3.17
CA GLY A 186 -33.71 -40.79 -3.09
C GLY A 186 -34.49 -40.25 -1.87
N SER A 187 -35.08 -41.14 -1.02
CA SER A 187 -35.71 -40.79 0.25
C SER A 187 -34.88 -41.18 1.48
N ASP A 188 -33.59 -41.49 1.29
CA ASP A 188 -32.65 -41.99 2.31
C ASP A 188 -33.08 -43.38 2.91
N THR A 189 -33.99 -44.10 2.28
CA THR A 189 -34.35 -45.44 2.71
C THR A 189 -33.29 -46.44 2.23
N ARG A 190 -32.85 -47.32 3.14
CA ARG A 190 -31.79 -48.30 2.90
C ARG A 190 -32.35 -49.67 2.70
N PHE A 191 -32.03 -50.26 1.59
CA PHE A 191 -32.42 -51.65 1.25
C PHE A 191 -31.18 -52.53 1.22
N VAL A 192 -31.13 -53.55 2.06
CA VAL A 192 -30.06 -54.56 1.99
C VAL A 192 -30.20 -55.32 0.68
N ILE A 193 -29.12 -55.45 -0.05
CA ILE A 193 -29.09 -56.27 -1.26
C ILE A 193 -29.09 -57.75 -0.84
N ASP A 194 -30.15 -58.45 -1.18
CA ASP A 194 -30.31 -59.89 -0.89
C ASP A 194 -29.32 -60.75 -1.68
N GLY A 195 -28.61 -61.64 -0.98
CA GLY A 195 -27.74 -62.67 -1.53
C GLY A 195 -26.42 -62.83 -0.76
N ASN A 196 -25.83 -64.03 -0.84
CA ASN A 196 -24.52 -64.33 -0.21
C ASN A 196 -23.35 -63.51 -0.73
N VAL A 197 -23.57 -62.75 -1.77
CA VAL A 197 -22.57 -61.88 -2.43
C VAL A 197 -22.47 -60.49 -1.78
N ALA A 198 -23.49 -60.02 -1.09
CA ALA A 198 -23.56 -58.69 -0.51
C ALA A 198 -23.16 -58.64 0.98
N THR A 199 -22.75 -59.76 1.57
CA THR A 199 -22.35 -59.85 2.98
C THR A 199 -20.92 -60.36 3.07
N TYR A 200 -20.07 -59.57 3.70
CA TYR A 200 -18.64 -59.85 3.85
C TYR A 200 -18.29 -59.98 5.33
N LYS A 201 -17.64 -61.12 5.69
CA LYS A 201 -17.10 -61.34 7.04
C LYS A 201 -15.65 -60.95 7.07
N LEU A 202 -15.28 -60.12 8.06
CA LEU A 202 -13.93 -59.68 8.27
C LEU A 202 -13.21 -60.59 9.27
N ASN A 203 -11.94 -60.90 9.02
CA ASN A 203 -11.07 -61.68 9.92
C ASN A 203 -10.58 -60.79 11.08
N CYS A 204 -11.51 -60.23 11.85
CA CYS A 204 -11.20 -59.55 13.06
C CYS A 204 -11.33 -60.57 14.19
N THR A 205 -10.25 -60.81 14.96
CA THR A 205 -10.37 -61.60 16.19
C THR A 205 -11.17 -60.75 17.19
N PRO A 206 -12.46 -61.06 17.40
CA PRO A 206 -13.17 -60.52 18.55
C PRO A 206 -12.50 -61.11 19.78
N GLY A 207 -12.50 -60.41 20.91
CA GLY A 207 -12.11 -60.94 22.20
C GLY A 207 -12.89 -62.25 22.47
N LYS A 208 -13.74 -62.32 23.40
CA LYS A 208 -14.65 -63.47 23.58
C LYS A 208 -15.85 -63.35 22.64
N GLU A 209 -16.41 -64.47 22.18
CA GLU A 209 -17.59 -64.53 21.31
C GLU A 209 -18.83 -63.79 21.87
N SER A 210 -18.85 -63.55 23.21
CA SER A 210 -19.83 -62.74 23.91
C SER A 210 -19.75 -61.24 23.63
N ASP A 211 -18.65 -60.76 22.99
CA ASP A 211 -18.38 -59.35 22.74
C ASP A 211 -18.76 -58.88 21.34
N VAL A 212 -19.52 -59.69 20.60
CA VAL A 212 -19.99 -59.37 19.22
C VAL A 212 -21.43 -58.86 19.31
N TYR A 213 -21.62 -57.60 18.96
CA TYR A 213 -22.95 -56.98 18.86
C TYR A 213 -23.42 -56.96 17.42
N SER A 214 -24.68 -57.39 17.21
CA SER A 214 -25.34 -57.28 15.91
C SER A 214 -26.33 -56.11 15.95
N SER A 215 -26.22 -55.18 15.00
CA SER A 215 -27.24 -54.16 14.82
C SER A 215 -28.45 -54.78 14.14
N SER A 216 -29.61 -54.77 14.79
CA SER A 216 -30.89 -55.20 14.22
C SER A 216 -31.51 -54.18 13.27
N GLU A 217 -31.00 -52.93 13.31
CA GLU A 217 -31.45 -51.85 12.43
C GLU A 217 -30.28 -51.39 11.56
N ILE A 218 -30.58 -51.15 10.28
CA ILE A 218 -29.64 -50.53 9.33
C ILE A 218 -29.46 -49.09 9.76
N SER A 219 -28.39 -48.82 10.52
CA SER A 219 -28.07 -47.49 10.98
C SER A 219 -26.93 -46.89 10.14
N ARG A 220 -26.65 -45.60 10.31
CA ARG A 220 -25.66 -44.82 9.53
C ARG A 220 -24.20 -45.24 9.74
N ASN A 221 -23.91 -46.54 9.69
CA ASN A 221 -22.55 -47.08 9.84
C ASN A 221 -21.86 -47.20 8.45
N THR A 222 -21.95 -46.11 7.67
CA THR A 222 -21.48 -46.08 6.30
C THR A 222 -19.97 -45.99 6.24
N ILE A 223 -19.34 -46.85 5.47
CA ILE A 223 -17.91 -46.79 5.19
C ILE A 223 -17.70 -45.87 4.00
N PRO A 224 -16.84 -44.87 4.12
CA PRO A 224 -16.60 -43.90 3.04
C PRO A 224 -16.09 -44.60 1.76
N LYS A 225 -16.70 -44.25 0.64
CA LYS A 225 -16.33 -44.80 -0.67
C LYS A 225 -14.85 -44.53 -1.01
N GLY A 226 -14.37 -43.34 -0.71
CA GLY A 226 -12.98 -42.96 -0.95
C GLY A 226 -11.97 -43.81 -0.18
N PHE A 227 -12.29 -44.27 1.04
CA PHE A 227 -11.44 -45.17 1.82
C PHE A 227 -11.19 -46.53 1.15
N LEU A 228 -12.18 -47.04 0.48
CA LEU A 228 -12.10 -48.33 -0.19
C LEU A 228 -11.30 -48.28 -1.49
N LEU A 229 -11.26 -47.12 -2.15
CA LEU A 229 -10.63 -46.93 -3.44
C LEU A 229 -9.20 -46.39 -3.38
N ASN A 230 -8.78 -45.89 -2.23
CA ASN A 230 -7.49 -45.27 -2.07
C ASN A 230 -6.71 -45.81 -0.86
N LYS A 231 -5.61 -46.52 -1.14
CA LYS A 231 -4.72 -47.08 -0.10
C LYS A 231 -3.99 -46.04 0.74
N GLU A 232 -3.96 -44.78 0.31
CA GLU A 232 -3.22 -43.69 0.98
C GLU A 232 -4.05 -42.97 2.04
N TYR A 233 -5.04 -43.63 2.59
CA TYR A 233 -5.81 -43.09 3.72
C TYR A 233 -4.97 -43.12 5.00
N ASN A 234 -4.92 -42.02 5.68
CA ASN A 234 -4.14 -41.79 6.90
C ASN A 234 -2.68 -42.27 6.82
N ARG A 235 -1.81 -41.40 6.45
CA ARG A 235 -0.37 -41.66 6.37
C ARG A 235 0.18 -42.05 7.75
N ASP A 236 1.14 -42.95 7.77
CA ASP A 236 1.95 -43.19 8.97
C ASP A 236 2.91 -41.99 9.18
N ILE A 237 2.42 -40.92 9.83
CA ILE A 237 3.17 -39.70 10.12
C ILE A 237 4.19 -39.97 11.22
N ILE A 238 3.76 -40.69 12.27
CA ILE A 238 4.61 -41.00 13.44
C ILE A 238 5.75 -41.95 13.02
N GLY A 239 5.48 -42.89 12.11
CA GLY A 239 6.52 -43.74 11.56
C GLY A 239 7.63 -43.03 10.81
N GLN A 240 7.35 -41.85 10.26
CA GLN A 240 8.34 -41.03 9.58
C GLN A 240 9.28 -40.30 10.54
N LEU A 241 8.87 -40.14 11.81
CA LEU A 241 9.67 -39.47 12.83
C LEU A 241 10.84 -40.34 13.33
N THR A 242 11.98 -39.72 13.55
CA THR A 242 13.14 -40.39 14.16
C THR A 242 12.85 -40.72 15.63
N LYS A 243 13.60 -41.70 16.16
CA LYS A 243 13.50 -42.06 17.59
C LYS A 243 13.85 -40.88 18.53
N GLN A 244 14.62 -39.90 18.07
CA GLN A 244 14.95 -38.71 18.86
C GLN A 244 13.79 -37.70 18.86
N GLU A 245 13.14 -37.51 17.73
CA GLU A 245 11.95 -36.62 17.59
C GLU A 245 10.77 -37.15 18.40
N ARG A 246 10.57 -38.47 18.45
CA ARG A 246 9.52 -39.11 19.28
C ARG A 246 9.77 -39.03 20.80
N LYS A 247 10.93 -38.53 21.25
CA LYS A 247 11.21 -38.31 22.68
C LYS A 247 10.73 -36.95 23.17
N ALA A 248 10.37 -36.04 22.28
CA ALA A 248 9.81 -34.76 22.65
C ALA A 248 8.37 -34.92 23.16
N ASN A 249 8.03 -34.33 24.29
CA ASN A 249 6.64 -34.35 24.77
C ASN A 249 5.72 -33.55 23.84
N VAL A 250 6.23 -32.46 23.28
CA VAL A 250 5.54 -31.61 22.27
C VAL A 250 6.59 -30.95 21.40
N ASP A 251 6.48 -31.04 20.09
CA ASP A 251 7.39 -30.35 19.16
C ASP A 251 6.70 -30.05 17.81
N MET A 252 7.24 -29.06 17.11
CA MET A 252 6.90 -28.74 15.72
C MET A 252 8.10 -29.07 14.82
N ILE A 253 8.09 -30.28 14.28
CA ILE A 253 9.18 -30.86 13.53
C ILE A 253 9.08 -30.40 12.06
N HIS A 254 10.18 -29.89 11.51
CA HIS A 254 10.24 -29.45 10.12
C HIS A 254 10.35 -30.65 9.17
N SER A 255 9.35 -30.85 8.30
CA SER A 255 9.32 -31.95 7.33
C SER A 255 9.76 -31.57 5.91
N GLY A 256 9.94 -30.27 5.63
CA GLY A 256 10.45 -29.73 4.38
C GLY A 256 9.67 -28.51 3.87
N GLY A 257 10.40 -27.48 3.36
CA GLY A 257 9.77 -26.27 2.88
C GLY A 257 9.01 -25.52 3.99
N LEU A 258 7.69 -25.39 3.84
CA LEU A 258 6.78 -24.79 4.83
C LEU A 258 5.89 -25.82 5.53
N ASN A 259 6.19 -27.11 5.35
CA ASN A 259 5.49 -28.22 6.00
C ASN A 259 6.16 -28.54 7.34
N TYR A 260 5.33 -28.77 8.33
CA TYR A 260 5.73 -29.16 9.68
C TYR A 260 4.87 -30.32 10.15
N ILE A 261 5.44 -31.15 11.03
CA ILE A 261 4.70 -32.15 11.78
C ILE A 261 4.59 -31.63 13.20
N PHE A 262 3.36 -31.32 13.65
CA PHE A 262 3.08 -31.18 15.07
C PHE A 262 3.09 -32.57 15.68
N TYR A 263 3.93 -32.80 16.67
CA TYR A 263 4.00 -34.07 17.40
C TYR A 263 3.82 -33.80 18.89
N ALA A 264 3.01 -34.61 19.53
CA ALA A 264 2.84 -34.58 20.96
C ALA A 264 2.70 -36.00 21.53
N GLN A 265 3.24 -36.20 22.73
CA GLN A 265 3.15 -37.44 23.46
C GLN A 265 2.74 -37.16 24.91
N ASP A 266 1.80 -37.95 25.44
CA ASP A 266 1.37 -37.84 26.84
C ASP A 266 1.12 -39.23 27.43
N TYR A 267 1.21 -39.33 28.74
CA TYR A 267 0.97 -40.54 29.49
C TYR A 267 -0.40 -40.47 30.15
N LEU A 268 -1.22 -41.48 29.90
CA LEU A 268 -2.54 -41.62 30.48
C LEU A 268 -2.47 -42.71 31.55
N SER A 269 -2.72 -42.34 32.81
CA SER A 269 -2.85 -43.27 33.96
C SER A 269 -4.32 -43.40 34.34
N PHE A 270 -4.79 -44.63 34.46
CA PHE A 270 -6.17 -44.93 34.81
C PHE A 270 -6.22 -45.61 36.15
N ASN A 271 -7.07 -45.12 37.05
CA ASN A 271 -7.19 -45.60 38.44
C ASN A 271 -7.96 -46.91 38.51
N GLY A 272 -7.24 -48.04 38.57
CA GLY A 272 -7.77 -49.31 39.07
C GLY A 272 -8.73 -50.09 38.14
N THR A 273 -8.79 -49.79 36.88
CA THR A 273 -9.52 -50.58 35.86
C THR A 273 -8.51 -51.25 34.96
N GLU A 274 -8.53 -52.57 34.91
CA GLU A 274 -7.90 -53.32 33.85
C GLU A 274 -8.62 -52.98 32.54
N TYR A 275 -7.88 -52.47 31.55
CA TYR A 275 -8.40 -52.44 30.19
C TYR A 275 -8.72 -53.88 29.74
N ALA A 276 -9.52 -53.99 28.69
CA ALA A 276 -9.84 -55.30 28.09
C ALA A 276 -8.57 -56.11 27.73
N ASP A 277 -7.41 -55.46 27.60
CA ASP A 277 -6.09 -56.06 27.37
C ASP A 277 -5.17 -56.10 28.63
N GLY A 278 -5.66 -55.66 29.80
CA GLY A 278 -4.92 -55.69 31.08
C GLY A 278 -3.87 -54.60 31.26
N SER A 279 -3.87 -53.55 30.48
CA SER A 279 -2.90 -52.43 30.60
C SER A 279 -3.37 -51.37 31.62
N GLU A 280 -2.45 -50.84 32.46
CA GLU A 280 -2.77 -49.82 33.48
C GLU A 280 -2.34 -48.40 33.03
N ASN A 281 -1.39 -48.30 32.13
CA ASN A 281 -0.88 -47.03 31.61
C ASN A 281 -0.82 -47.09 30.08
N ILE A 282 -1.32 -46.06 29.45
CA ILE A 282 -1.30 -45.92 27.98
C ILE A 282 -0.49 -44.69 27.59
N VAL A 283 0.38 -44.82 26.63
CA VAL A 283 1.05 -43.71 25.98
C VAL A 283 0.19 -43.26 24.79
N PHE A 284 -0.22 -42.04 24.83
CA PHE A 284 -0.94 -41.38 23.75
C PHE A 284 0.01 -40.54 22.91
N GLN A 285 0.17 -40.87 21.64
CA GLN A 285 0.97 -40.13 20.69
C GLN A 285 0.04 -39.54 19.63
N TYR A 286 0.25 -38.28 19.32
CA TYR A 286 -0.50 -37.53 18.33
C TYR A 286 0.45 -36.85 17.36
N ALA A 287 0.18 -36.93 16.08
CA ALA A 287 0.93 -36.24 15.05
C ALA A 287 -0.02 -35.66 13.97
N LYS A 288 0.28 -34.44 13.55
CA LYS A 288 -0.49 -33.74 12.51
C LYS A 288 0.47 -33.03 11.54
N GLU A 289 0.29 -33.28 10.24
CA GLU A 289 0.98 -32.52 9.20
C GLU A 289 0.30 -31.16 9.01
N VAL A 290 1.10 -30.10 8.97
CA VAL A 290 0.60 -28.74 8.84
C VAL A 290 1.43 -27.97 7.83
N ASN A 291 0.78 -27.33 6.85
CA ASN A 291 1.41 -26.39 5.96
C ASN A 291 1.15 -24.95 6.45
N LEU A 292 2.20 -24.27 6.91
CA LEU A 292 2.07 -22.91 7.43
C LEU A 292 1.54 -21.92 6.39
N PHE A 293 1.88 -22.10 5.12
CA PHE A 293 1.43 -21.21 4.07
C PHE A 293 -0.09 -21.33 3.85
N ASP A 294 -0.62 -22.54 3.79
CA ASP A 294 -2.04 -22.76 3.53
C ASP A 294 -2.93 -22.14 4.60
N ASN A 295 -2.49 -22.19 5.86
CA ASN A 295 -3.21 -21.61 6.97
C ASN A 295 -3.19 -20.07 6.97
N CYS A 296 -2.11 -19.43 6.53
CA CYS A 296 -1.97 -17.98 6.56
C CYS A 296 -1.93 -17.28 5.18
N LYS A 297 -2.13 -18.01 4.07
CA LYS A 297 -2.04 -17.46 2.70
C LYS A 297 -2.91 -16.22 2.47
N ARG A 298 -4.11 -16.19 3.04
CA ARG A 298 -5.03 -15.07 2.94
C ARG A 298 -4.50 -13.83 3.67
N ASP A 299 -3.97 -14.02 4.87
CA ASP A 299 -3.39 -12.92 5.67
C ASP A 299 -2.10 -12.40 5.05
N LEU A 300 -1.29 -13.29 4.48
CA LEU A 300 -0.09 -12.91 3.74
C LEU A 300 -0.43 -12.10 2.50
N ALA A 301 -1.46 -12.50 1.74
CA ALA A 301 -1.91 -11.77 0.56
C ALA A 301 -2.46 -10.39 0.93
N LEU A 302 -3.29 -10.29 1.97
CA LEU A 302 -3.83 -9.02 2.46
C LEU A 302 -2.72 -8.10 2.98
N GLY A 303 -1.79 -8.62 3.77
CA GLY A 303 -0.66 -7.85 4.28
C GLY A 303 0.25 -7.34 3.16
N ALA A 304 0.58 -8.18 2.19
CA ALA A 304 1.36 -7.79 1.02
C ALA A 304 0.66 -6.69 0.20
N ALA A 305 -0.67 -6.78 0.03
CA ALA A 305 -1.46 -5.77 -0.67
C ALA A 305 -1.44 -4.42 0.07
N VAL A 306 -1.59 -4.42 1.40
CA VAL A 306 -1.52 -3.19 2.21
C VAL A 306 -0.13 -2.54 2.11
N ILE A 307 0.94 -3.33 2.25
CA ILE A 307 2.32 -2.85 2.10
C ILE A 307 2.53 -2.27 0.69
N PHE A 308 2.04 -2.93 -0.35
CA PHE A 308 2.15 -2.45 -1.73
C PHE A 308 1.45 -1.11 -1.93
N VAL A 309 0.20 -0.95 -1.47
CA VAL A 309 -0.56 0.30 -1.56
C VAL A 309 0.16 1.43 -0.81
N PHE A 310 0.72 1.15 0.36
CA PHE A 310 1.49 2.12 1.13
C PHE A 310 2.72 2.64 0.35
N PHE A 311 3.53 1.74 -0.20
CA PHE A 311 4.69 2.16 -1.00
C PHE A 311 4.31 2.84 -2.32
N LEU A 312 3.20 2.43 -2.94
CA LEU A 312 2.66 3.09 -4.13
C LEU A 312 2.24 4.55 -3.83
N THR A 313 1.58 4.80 -2.71
CA THR A 313 1.20 6.17 -2.31
C THR A 313 2.41 7.05 -2.07
N ILE A 314 3.45 6.55 -1.40
CA ILE A 314 4.72 7.27 -1.21
C ILE A 314 5.37 7.59 -2.56
N ALA A 315 5.44 6.62 -3.46
CA ALA A 315 6.01 6.80 -4.79
C ALA A 315 5.27 7.89 -5.59
N LEU A 316 3.92 7.91 -5.53
CA LEU A 316 3.11 8.95 -6.18
C LEU A 316 3.36 10.34 -5.59
N ILE A 317 3.43 10.46 -4.28
CA ILE A 317 3.72 11.75 -3.60
C ILE A 317 5.09 12.27 -4.04
N LEU A 318 6.12 11.44 -3.99
CA LEU A 318 7.47 11.79 -4.42
C LEU A 318 7.50 12.18 -5.91
N CYS A 319 6.78 11.45 -6.75
CA CYS A 319 6.63 11.76 -8.17
C CYS A 319 6.06 13.17 -8.40
N VAL A 320 4.98 13.51 -7.71
CA VAL A 320 4.34 14.83 -7.81
C VAL A 320 5.28 15.92 -7.30
N MET A 321 5.98 15.71 -6.20
CA MET A 321 6.94 16.67 -5.65
C MET A 321 8.10 16.94 -6.63
N ILE A 322 8.70 15.90 -7.17
CA ILE A 322 9.79 16.01 -8.16
C ILE A 322 9.30 16.72 -9.40
N TRP A 323 8.12 16.35 -9.91
CA TRP A 323 7.55 17.00 -11.09
C TRP A 323 7.33 18.51 -10.89
N ARG A 324 6.79 18.91 -9.72
CA ARG A 324 6.60 20.32 -9.36
C ARG A 324 7.93 21.07 -9.28
N THR A 325 8.94 20.49 -8.64
CA THR A 325 10.27 21.11 -8.48
C THR A 325 10.95 21.28 -9.84
N VAL A 326 10.97 20.25 -10.68
CA VAL A 326 11.58 20.31 -12.01
C VAL A 326 10.85 21.31 -12.90
N LYS A 327 9.50 21.33 -12.86
CA LYS A 327 8.72 22.32 -13.61
C LYS A 327 9.04 23.75 -13.18
N ALA A 328 9.17 24.01 -11.88
CA ALA A 328 9.55 25.33 -11.35
C ALA A 328 10.95 25.75 -11.83
N GLN A 329 11.92 24.83 -11.80
CA GLN A 329 13.28 25.09 -12.30
C GLN A 329 13.32 25.41 -13.79
N ILE A 330 12.56 24.67 -14.61
CA ILE A 330 12.50 24.93 -16.07
C ILE A 330 11.92 26.31 -16.34
N ILE A 331 10.82 26.67 -15.65
CA ILE A 331 10.20 28.00 -15.80
C ILE A 331 11.18 29.12 -15.39
N GLN A 332 11.91 28.94 -14.30
CA GLN A 332 12.88 29.91 -13.80
C GLN A 332 14.05 30.08 -14.79
N GLU A 333 14.58 28.98 -15.32
CA GLU A 333 15.66 29.04 -16.30
C GLU A 333 15.21 29.67 -17.63
N GLN A 334 13.99 29.40 -18.05
CA GLN A 334 13.42 30.02 -19.25
C GLN A 334 13.27 31.53 -19.09
N LYS A 335 12.76 31.98 -17.95
CA LYS A 335 12.71 33.41 -17.61
C LYS A 335 14.10 34.06 -17.62
N ARG A 336 15.12 33.39 -17.08
CA ARG A 336 16.51 33.88 -17.10
C ARG A 336 17.06 34.01 -18.51
N LEU A 337 16.78 33.06 -19.40
CA LEU A 337 17.20 33.13 -20.81
C LEU A 337 16.50 34.25 -21.55
N ASP A 338 15.18 34.41 -21.37
CA ASP A 338 14.41 35.47 -22.00
C ASP A 338 14.92 36.85 -21.56
N LEU A 339 15.25 36.98 -20.27
CA LEU A 339 15.84 38.17 -19.66
C LEU A 339 17.20 38.50 -20.30
N THR A 340 18.07 37.50 -20.44
CA THR A 340 19.40 37.70 -21.05
C THR A 340 19.29 38.09 -22.52
N ASN A 341 18.38 37.50 -23.28
CA ASN A 341 18.16 37.80 -24.68
C ASN A 341 17.63 39.23 -24.90
N ALA A 342 16.63 39.63 -24.12
CA ALA A 342 16.06 40.99 -24.17
C ALA A 342 17.11 42.06 -23.84
N LEU A 343 17.90 41.82 -22.79
CA LEU A 343 18.97 42.72 -22.42
C LEU A 343 20.05 42.88 -23.51
N SER A 344 20.45 41.73 -24.09
CA SER A 344 21.45 41.74 -25.17
C SER A 344 21.00 42.59 -26.36
N HIS A 345 19.70 42.53 -26.69
CA HIS A 345 19.10 43.33 -27.73
C HIS A 345 19.10 44.82 -27.35
N ASP A 346 18.69 45.19 -26.13
CA ASP A 346 18.55 46.56 -25.69
C ASP A 346 19.90 47.28 -25.48
N ILE A 347 20.96 46.51 -25.19
CA ILE A 347 22.34 47.04 -25.15
C ILE A 347 22.94 47.22 -26.55
N LYS A 348 22.68 46.33 -27.48
CA LYS A 348 23.20 46.40 -28.84
C LYS A 348 22.80 47.69 -29.56
N THR A 349 21.56 48.13 -29.41
CA THR A 349 21.02 49.29 -30.11
C THR A 349 21.80 50.58 -29.79
N PRO A 350 21.92 51.02 -28.49
CA PRO A 350 22.69 52.20 -28.16
C PRO A 350 24.19 52.05 -28.49
N LEU A 351 24.78 50.87 -28.32
CA LEU A 351 26.18 50.63 -28.72
C LEU A 351 26.39 50.81 -30.23
N PHE A 352 25.43 50.39 -31.03
CA PHE A 352 25.50 50.60 -32.50
C PHE A 352 25.45 52.11 -32.83
N VAL A 353 24.60 52.87 -32.15
CA VAL A 353 24.50 54.32 -32.31
C VAL A 353 25.79 55.02 -31.89
N ILE A 354 26.34 54.64 -30.70
CA ILE A 354 27.64 55.17 -30.23
C ILE A 354 28.74 54.90 -31.25
N SER A 355 28.82 53.65 -31.76
CA SER A 355 29.81 53.27 -32.75
C SER A 355 29.64 54.05 -34.07
N GLY A 356 28.40 54.27 -34.53
CA GLY A 356 28.08 55.06 -35.69
C GLY A 356 28.59 56.49 -35.57
N TYR A 357 28.22 57.21 -34.51
CA TYR A 357 28.69 58.59 -34.32
C TYR A 357 30.21 58.68 -34.09
N ALA A 358 30.80 57.69 -33.39
CA ALA A 358 32.26 57.65 -33.25
C ALA A 358 32.99 57.45 -34.58
N TYR A 359 32.43 56.63 -35.50
CA TYR A 359 32.96 56.50 -36.85
C TYR A 359 32.80 57.80 -37.67
N THR A 360 31.64 58.46 -37.61
CA THR A 360 31.40 59.75 -38.25
C THR A 360 32.39 60.80 -37.78
N LEU A 361 32.66 60.88 -36.49
CA LEU A 361 33.68 61.75 -35.90
C LEU A 361 35.11 61.43 -36.37
N LYS A 362 35.42 60.12 -36.50
CA LYS A 362 36.76 59.68 -36.95
C LYS A 362 37.04 60.03 -38.40
N GLU A 363 36.05 59.88 -39.27
CA GLU A 363 36.17 60.18 -40.70
C GLU A 363 35.99 61.65 -41.03
N ASP A 364 35.82 62.52 -40.01
CA ASP A 364 35.66 63.98 -40.13
C ASP A 364 34.51 64.42 -41.05
N ILE A 365 33.48 63.61 -41.14
CA ILE A 365 32.24 63.88 -41.85
C ILE A 365 31.46 64.94 -41.05
N ASP A 366 31.06 66.03 -41.67
CA ASP A 366 30.29 67.12 -41.05
C ASP A 366 30.97 67.74 -39.81
N ALA A 367 32.14 68.36 -40.01
CA ALA A 367 32.95 68.95 -38.92
C ALA A 367 32.19 69.96 -38.04
N ASP A 368 31.17 70.66 -38.57
CA ASP A 368 30.35 71.62 -37.87
C ASP A 368 29.39 70.98 -36.83
N GLU A 369 29.07 69.70 -36.97
CA GLU A 369 28.14 68.95 -36.05
C GLU A 369 28.89 68.13 -35.01
N ARG A 370 30.21 68.22 -34.88
CA ARG A 370 31.01 67.46 -33.89
C ARG A 370 30.47 67.50 -32.45
N GLY A 371 30.00 68.65 -32.03
CA GLY A 371 29.41 68.82 -30.70
C GLY A 371 28.15 67.97 -30.50
N GLU A 372 27.28 67.98 -31.50
CA GLU A 372 26.04 67.19 -31.44
C GLU A 372 26.32 65.69 -31.42
N TYR A 373 27.30 65.19 -32.19
CA TYR A 373 27.70 63.80 -32.19
C TYR A 373 28.28 63.35 -30.86
N ILE A 374 29.10 64.21 -30.21
CA ILE A 374 29.61 63.92 -28.88
C ILE A 374 28.47 63.88 -27.83
N ASP A 375 27.54 64.82 -27.89
CA ASP A 375 26.38 64.84 -26.97
C ASP A 375 25.51 63.57 -27.16
N LYS A 376 25.31 63.09 -28.40
CA LYS A 376 24.62 61.83 -28.71
C LYS A 376 25.33 60.61 -28.15
N ILE A 377 26.68 60.55 -28.24
CA ILE A 377 27.48 59.47 -27.68
C ILE A 377 27.33 59.46 -26.14
N ILE A 378 27.40 60.62 -25.52
CA ILE A 378 27.21 60.76 -24.06
C ILE A 378 25.79 60.30 -23.65
N GLU A 379 24.75 60.78 -24.35
CA GLU A 379 23.36 60.39 -24.09
C GLU A 379 23.18 58.86 -24.18
N GLN A 380 23.74 58.23 -25.22
CA GLN A 380 23.60 56.78 -25.37
C GLN A 380 24.44 56.00 -24.34
N THR A 381 25.60 56.54 -23.94
CA THR A 381 26.42 55.93 -22.89
C THR A 381 25.70 55.96 -21.53
N ASP A 382 25.05 57.07 -21.21
CA ASP A 382 24.22 57.17 -19.99
C ASP A 382 23.03 56.25 -20.04
N GLU A 383 22.42 56.04 -21.21
CA GLU A 383 21.33 55.07 -21.39
C GLU A 383 21.81 53.65 -21.12
N VAL A 384 22.98 53.20 -21.65
CA VAL A 384 23.59 51.90 -21.37
C VAL A 384 23.89 51.74 -19.86
N ASN A 385 24.50 52.75 -19.23
CA ASN A 385 24.75 52.71 -17.79
C ASN A 385 23.46 52.53 -16.99
N GLY A 386 22.40 53.25 -17.36
CA GLY A 386 21.09 53.11 -16.73
C GLY A 386 20.47 51.71 -16.89
N LEU A 387 20.69 51.09 -18.08
CA LEU A 387 20.27 49.70 -18.32
C LEU A 387 20.99 48.72 -17.39
N VAL A 388 22.32 48.83 -17.31
CA VAL A 388 23.15 47.94 -16.49
C VAL A 388 22.77 48.08 -15.01
N HIS A 389 22.59 49.32 -14.52
CA HIS A 389 22.16 49.55 -13.14
C HIS A 389 20.80 48.95 -12.81
N ARG A 390 19.81 49.10 -13.70
CA ARG A 390 18.47 48.48 -13.54
C ARG A 390 18.54 46.95 -13.53
N MET A 391 19.37 46.37 -14.41
CA MET A 391 19.58 44.92 -14.43
C MET A 391 20.21 44.39 -13.15
N LEU A 392 21.28 45.05 -12.67
CA LEU A 392 21.93 44.68 -11.42
C LEU A 392 20.97 44.76 -10.23
N SER A 393 20.13 45.81 -10.20
CA SER A 393 19.09 45.96 -9.19
C SER A 393 18.06 44.84 -9.25
N TYR A 394 17.57 44.54 -10.46
CA TYR A 394 16.62 43.41 -10.67
C TYR A 394 17.25 42.08 -10.23
N SER A 395 18.48 41.78 -10.67
CA SER A 395 19.18 40.53 -10.33
C SER A 395 19.41 40.37 -8.83
N LYS A 396 19.72 41.44 -8.14
CA LYS A 396 19.84 41.43 -6.66
C LYS A 396 18.49 41.17 -5.96
N LEU A 397 17.41 41.77 -6.46
CA LEU A 397 16.07 41.61 -5.92
C LEU A 397 15.47 40.21 -6.19
N ASP A 398 15.81 39.60 -7.34
CA ASP A 398 15.35 38.25 -7.72
C ASP A 398 16.10 37.14 -6.96
N SER A 399 17.23 37.45 -6.33
CA SER A 399 17.93 36.51 -5.46
C SER A 399 17.21 36.43 -4.11
N TYR A 400 16.64 35.24 -3.78
CA TYR A 400 15.93 34.95 -2.52
C TYR A 400 16.74 35.22 -1.22
N GLN A 401 17.92 35.76 -1.31
CA GLN A 401 18.84 35.96 -0.18
C GLN A 401 18.93 37.41 0.30
N MET A 402 18.21 38.36 -0.31
CA MET A 402 18.30 39.77 0.08
C MET A 402 17.59 40.01 1.42
N LYS A 403 18.36 40.39 2.45
CA LYS A 403 17.81 40.82 3.73
C LYS A 403 17.43 42.31 3.64
N LEU A 404 16.16 42.60 3.96
CA LEU A 404 15.68 43.98 4.04
C LEU A 404 16.29 44.70 5.26
N ASN A 405 16.77 45.92 5.07
CA ASN A 405 17.16 46.81 6.15
C ASN A 405 15.96 47.68 6.52
N LYS A 406 14.99 47.10 7.24
CA LYS A 406 13.76 47.81 7.63
C LYS A 406 14.01 48.77 8.75
N THR A 407 13.53 49.99 8.56
CA THR A 407 13.52 51.06 9.56
C THR A 407 12.13 51.71 9.58
N GLU A 408 11.81 52.38 10.68
CA GLU A 408 10.62 53.22 10.75
C GLU A 408 10.77 54.37 9.75
N LEU A 409 9.80 54.57 8.88
CA LEU A 409 9.85 55.49 7.75
C LEU A 409 8.54 56.25 7.61
N ASP A 410 8.65 57.57 7.49
CA ASP A 410 7.52 58.40 7.09
C ASP A 410 7.37 58.44 5.56
N LEU A 411 6.32 57.79 5.06
CA LEU A 411 6.00 57.75 3.64
C LEU A 411 5.70 59.12 3.05
N LEU A 412 5.18 60.04 3.84
CA LEU A 412 4.87 61.40 3.39
C LEU A 412 6.16 62.16 3.08
N GLU A 413 7.13 62.13 3.99
CA GLU A 413 8.43 62.72 3.74
C GLU A 413 9.17 62.08 2.56
N LEU A 414 9.17 60.75 2.49
CA LEU A 414 9.75 60.05 1.36
C LEU A 414 9.10 60.45 0.04
N THR A 415 7.75 60.45 -0.03
CA THR A 415 7.02 60.84 -1.24
C THR A 415 7.31 62.27 -1.63
N LYS A 416 7.28 63.23 -0.68
CA LYS A 416 7.64 64.61 -0.94
C LYS A 416 9.07 64.78 -1.47
N SER A 417 10.02 64.00 -0.95
CA SER A 417 11.41 64.02 -1.43
C SER A 417 11.54 63.57 -2.89
N ILE A 418 10.76 62.56 -3.28
CA ILE A 418 10.70 62.04 -4.66
C ILE A 418 10.06 63.11 -5.57
N LEU A 419 8.94 63.68 -5.15
CA LEU A 419 8.17 64.64 -5.96
C LEU A 419 8.90 65.94 -6.26
N LYS A 420 9.92 66.34 -5.45
CA LYS A 420 10.78 67.48 -5.75
C LYS A 420 11.48 67.39 -7.11
N ASN A 421 11.69 66.19 -7.62
CA ASN A 421 12.35 65.98 -8.90
C ASN A 421 11.42 66.20 -10.11
N TYR A 422 10.11 66.42 -9.87
CA TYR A 422 9.07 66.53 -10.92
C TYR A 422 8.48 67.93 -11.01
N THR A 423 9.31 68.95 -10.88
CA THR A 423 8.90 70.39 -10.88
C THR A 423 8.47 70.88 -12.28
N ALA A 424 9.07 70.31 -13.33
CA ALA A 424 8.72 70.62 -14.72
C ALA A 424 8.46 69.31 -15.48
N LEU A 425 7.26 69.08 -15.93
CA LEU A 425 6.88 67.89 -16.70
C LEU A 425 6.76 68.27 -18.19
N PRO A 426 7.22 67.38 -19.11
CA PRO A 426 7.09 67.58 -20.53
C PRO A 426 5.63 67.51 -21.00
N TYR A 427 5.33 68.11 -22.17
CA TYR A 427 4.03 68.04 -22.86
C TYR A 427 2.86 68.52 -22.03
N GLY A 428 2.99 69.65 -21.31
CA GLY A 428 1.92 70.29 -20.55
C GLY A 428 1.32 69.50 -19.38
N LYS A 429 1.93 68.35 -19.04
CA LYS A 429 1.48 67.50 -17.94
C LYS A 429 1.62 68.21 -16.60
N LYS A 430 0.72 67.94 -15.67
CA LYS A 430 0.73 68.52 -14.30
C LYS A 430 0.74 67.37 -13.30
N LEU A 431 1.36 67.60 -12.12
CA LEU A 431 1.35 66.65 -11.02
C LEU A 431 0.55 67.22 -9.86
N LYS A 432 -0.40 66.45 -9.33
CA LYS A 432 -1.18 66.82 -8.14
C LYS A 432 -0.92 65.77 -7.04
N PHE A 433 -0.51 66.23 -5.87
CA PHE A 433 -0.32 65.37 -4.70
C PHE A 433 -1.39 65.63 -3.65
N VAL A 434 -1.96 64.57 -3.10
CA VAL A 434 -2.97 64.61 -2.03
C VAL A 434 -2.56 63.58 -0.97
N HIS A 435 -2.59 63.96 0.29
CA HIS A 435 -2.26 63.03 1.38
C HIS A 435 -3.26 63.13 2.53
N SER A 436 -3.40 62.05 3.28
CA SER A 436 -4.25 61.95 4.47
C SER A 436 -3.76 60.81 5.37
N GLY A 437 -4.12 60.88 6.64
CA GLY A 437 -3.84 59.83 7.62
C GLY A 437 -2.41 59.79 8.15
N LYS A 438 -2.11 58.79 8.98
CA LYS A 438 -0.80 58.51 9.53
C LYS A 438 -0.01 57.63 8.57
N ASN A 439 1.20 58.06 8.18
CA ASN A 439 1.94 57.48 7.04
C ASN A 439 3.25 56.77 7.47
N ILE A 440 3.32 56.21 8.68
CA ILE A 440 4.52 55.55 9.21
C ILE A 440 4.46 54.06 8.89
N VAL A 441 5.55 53.51 8.34
CA VAL A 441 5.71 52.10 7.99
C VAL A 441 7.09 51.57 8.35
N GLU A 442 7.23 50.27 8.56
CA GLU A 442 8.54 49.60 8.66
C GLU A 442 8.98 49.11 7.29
N ALA A 443 9.94 49.76 6.66
CA ALA A 443 10.38 49.44 5.32
C ALA A 443 11.87 49.75 5.09
N ASP A 444 12.43 49.16 4.04
CA ASP A 444 13.73 49.51 3.51
C ASP A 444 13.58 50.82 2.68
N LYS A 445 14.14 51.90 3.17
CA LYS A 445 13.98 53.25 2.61
C LYS A 445 14.43 53.36 1.16
N GLU A 446 15.60 52.79 0.83
CA GLU A 446 16.17 52.91 -0.52
C GLU A 446 15.41 52.07 -1.54
N LEU A 447 15.02 50.85 -1.15
CA LEU A 447 14.20 50.01 -2.01
C LEU A 447 12.80 50.59 -2.23
N LEU A 448 12.17 51.09 -1.16
CA LEU A 448 10.84 51.67 -1.27
C LEU A 448 10.87 52.94 -2.11
N LYS A 449 11.90 53.82 -1.90
CA LYS A 449 12.13 54.99 -2.76
C LYS A 449 12.19 54.58 -4.24
N THR A 450 12.95 53.52 -4.57
CA THR A 450 13.08 53.01 -5.94
C THR A 450 11.72 52.53 -6.48
N ALA A 451 10.92 51.84 -5.69
CA ALA A 451 9.60 51.37 -6.11
C ALA A 451 8.62 52.53 -6.39
N LEU A 452 8.52 53.48 -5.46
CA LEU A 452 7.63 54.64 -5.62
C LEU A 452 8.05 55.53 -6.80
N GLN A 453 9.36 55.72 -7.00
CA GLN A 453 9.90 56.47 -8.11
C GLN A 453 9.57 55.80 -9.45
N ASN A 454 9.73 54.48 -9.58
CA ASN A 454 9.34 53.74 -10.78
C ASN A 454 7.83 53.82 -11.08
N LEU A 455 6.97 53.85 -10.05
CA LEU A 455 5.54 54.05 -10.25
C LEU A 455 5.21 55.44 -10.77
N ILE A 456 5.84 56.48 -10.22
CA ILE A 456 5.64 57.89 -10.64
C ILE A 456 6.20 58.08 -12.05
N ASP A 457 7.42 57.59 -12.34
CA ASP A 457 8.02 57.66 -13.67
C ASP A 457 7.12 57.03 -14.74
N ASN A 458 6.58 55.85 -14.45
CA ASN A 458 5.64 55.20 -15.35
C ASN A 458 4.37 56.01 -15.57
N ALA A 459 3.80 56.57 -14.51
CA ALA A 459 2.59 57.39 -14.63
C ALA A 459 2.83 58.67 -15.44
N VAL A 460 3.95 59.37 -15.20
CA VAL A 460 4.35 60.54 -15.97
C VAL A 460 4.62 60.18 -17.43
N LYS A 461 5.31 59.09 -17.67
CA LYS A 461 5.68 58.65 -19.02
C LYS A 461 4.46 58.31 -19.88
N TYR A 462 3.53 57.53 -19.34
CA TYR A 462 2.37 57.02 -20.08
C TYR A 462 1.11 57.89 -19.94
N ALA A 463 1.19 59.04 -19.22
CA ALA A 463 0.09 60.02 -19.20
C ALA A 463 -0.08 60.68 -20.56
N LEU A 464 -1.33 60.91 -20.94
CA LEU A 464 -1.66 61.68 -22.14
C LEU A 464 -1.17 63.15 -22.01
N PRO A 465 -0.89 63.84 -23.15
CA PRO A 465 -0.57 65.28 -23.14
C PRO A 465 -1.62 66.09 -22.40
N ASP A 466 -1.24 67.20 -21.77
CA ASP A 466 -2.09 68.15 -21.09
C ASP A 466 -2.98 67.59 -19.97
N THR A 467 -2.62 66.39 -19.43
CA THR A 467 -3.37 65.73 -18.36
C THR A 467 -2.70 65.83 -16.98
N VAL A 468 -3.43 65.46 -15.94
CA VAL A 468 -2.94 65.52 -14.54
C VAL A 468 -2.62 64.13 -14.04
N VAL A 469 -1.35 63.91 -13.68
CA VAL A 469 -0.89 62.75 -12.89
C VAL A 469 -1.24 63.03 -11.41
N LYS A 470 -2.05 62.14 -10.82
CA LYS A 470 -2.42 62.23 -9.39
C LYS A 470 -1.60 61.29 -8.57
N VAL A 471 -0.91 61.77 -7.56
CA VAL A 471 -0.24 60.98 -6.54
C VAL A 471 -1.04 61.11 -5.25
N GLY A 472 -1.39 59.98 -4.65
CA GLY A 472 -2.16 59.93 -3.41
C GLY A 472 -1.45 59.11 -2.34
N LEU A 473 -1.57 59.56 -1.10
CA LEU A 473 -1.11 58.83 0.08
C LEU A 473 -2.24 58.86 1.11
N ASN A 474 -2.83 57.69 1.40
CA ASN A 474 -3.86 57.58 2.43
C ASN A 474 -3.43 56.52 3.46
N GLY A 475 -3.00 56.98 4.62
CA GLY A 475 -2.34 56.13 5.60
C GLY A 475 -1.11 55.45 4.97
N THR A 476 -1.07 54.12 4.98
CA THR A 476 0.02 53.33 4.40
C THR A 476 -0.20 52.95 2.92
N THR A 477 -1.29 53.45 2.32
CA THR A 477 -1.63 53.16 0.92
C THR A 477 -1.14 54.29 0.01
N PHE A 478 -0.19 53.98 -0.86
CA PHE A 478 0.28 54.85 -1.92
C PHE A 478 -0.46 54.56 -3.22
N THR A 479 -0.91 55.60 -3.90
CA THR A 479 -1.59 55.50 -5.20
C THR A 479 -0.98 56.44 -6.20
N VAL A 480 -0.85 56.02 -7.45
CA VAL A 480 -0.53 56.92 -8.54
C VAL A 480 -1.47 56.67 -9.72
N SER A 481 -1.99 57.74 -10.31
CA SER A 481 -3.05 57.63 -11.33
C SER A 481 -2.77 58.61 -12.46
N ASN A 482 -2.88 58.13 -13.70
CA ASN A 482 -2.73 58.94 -14.91
C ASN A 482 -3.81 58.56 -15.93
N GLU A 483 -4.16 59.53 -16.79
CA GLU A 483 -4.98 59.30 -17.96
C GLU A 483 -4.14 58.61 -19.03
N ALA A 484 -4.69 57.52 -19.60
CA ALA A 484 -4.01 56.72 -20.62
C ALA A 484 -4.99 55.93 -21.46
N GLU A 485 -4.55 55.40 -22.56
CA GLU A 485 -5.33 54.48 -23.36
C GLU A 485 -5.68 53.18 -22.58
N PRO A 486 -6.85 52.57 -22.90
CA PRO A 486 -7.26 51.36 -22.22
C PRO A 486 -6.31 50.20 -22.44
N LEU A 487 -6.11 49.37 -21.40
CA LEU A 487 -5.37 48.13 -21.42
C LEU A 487 -6.29 46.92 -21.51
N SER A 488 -5.92 45.90 -22.29
CA SER A 488 -6.66 44.66 -22.34
C SER A 488 -6.49 43.86 -21.03
N LYS A 489 -7.40 42.91 -20.75
CA LYS A 489 -7.28 42.04 -19.57
C LYS A 489 -6.01 41.16 -19.57
N SER A 490 -5.48 40.83 -20.74
CA SER A 490 -4.18 40.15 -20.89
C SER A 490 -3.03 41.07 -20.50
N ASP A 491 -3.05 42.31 -20.99
CA ASP A 491 -1.99 43.30 -20.67
C ASP A 491 -1.89 43.53 -19.16
N ILE A 492 -3.03 43.64 -18.46
CA ILE A 492 -3.10 43.83 -17.02
C ILE A 492 -2.40 42.70 -16.24
N LYS A 493 -2.49 41.46 -16.71
CA LYS A 493 -1.78 40.32 -16.07
C LYS A 493 -0.30 40.31 -16.35
N GLU A 494 0.11 40.81 -17.52
CA GLU A 494 1.48 40.69 -18.01
C GLU A 494 2.36 41.89 -17.65
N ILE A 495 1.80 43.08 -17.36
CA ILE A 495 2.56 44.31 -17.08
C ILE A 495 3.56 44.20 -15.93
N TRP A 496 3.35 43.24 -15.01
CA TRP A 496 4.24 42.94 -13.89
C TRP A 496 5.40 42.03 -14.24
N GLN A 497 5.42 41.50 -15.46
CA GLN A 497 6.53 40.66 -15.93
C GLN A 497 7.66 41.52 -16.50
N PRO A 498 8.92 41.09 -16.34
CA PRO A 498 10.06 41.84 -16.90
C PRO A 498 9.94 41.94 -18.43
N TYR A 499 10.36 43.09 -18.98
CA TYR A 499 10.40 43.38 -20.42
C TYR A 499 9.05 43.39 -21.16
N VAL A 500 7.93 43.34 -20.48
CA VAL A 500 6.64 43.53 -21.10
C VAL A 500 6.41 45.00 -21.43
N ARG A 501 6.15 45.28 -22.72
CA ARG A 501 5.84 46.59 -23.27
C ARG A 501 4.59 46.51 -24.11
N LYS A 502 3.63 47.42 -23.88
CA LYS A 502 2.43 47.52 -24.71
C LYS A 502 2.73 48.18 -26.08
N ASP A 503 3.57 49.20 -26.04
CA ASP A 503 3.94 49.98 -27.24
C ASP A 503 5.01 49.26 -28.07
N LYS A 504 4.56 48.62 -29.17
CA LYS A 504 5.45 47.98 -30.17
C LYS A 504 6.14 49.01 -31.10
N SER A 505 5.66 50.25 -31.09
CA SER A 505 6.24 51.34 -31.89
C SER A 505 7.38 51.97 -31.15
N ARG A 506 8.51 51.45 -31.10
CA ARG A 506 9.84 51.88 -30.57
C ARG A 506 10.02 53.39 -30.16
N THR A 507 8.98 54.22 -30.19
CA THR A 507 9.01 55.66 -29.98
C THR A 507 9.08 56.10 -28.52
N THR A 508 8.68 55.26 -27.59
CA THR A 508 8.74 55.60 -26.16
C THR A 508 9.94 54.92 -25.47
N LYS A 509 10.94 55.71 -25.01
CA LYS A 509 12.11 55.22 -24.23
C LYS A 509 11.65 54.45 -22.99
N GLY A 510 12.08 53.19 -22.82
CA GLY A 510 11.87 52.41 -21.61
C GLY A 510 11.93 50.90 -21.80
N ASN A 511 12.56 50.19 -20.85
CA ASN A 511 13.01 48.80 -21.01
C ASN A 511 12.08 47.76 -20.40
N GLY A 512 10.86 48.14 -19.95
CA GLY A 512 9.88 47.21 -19.35
C GLY A 512 10.29 46.55 -18.03
N LEU A 513 11.34 47.06 -17.35
CA LEU A 513 11.80 46.56 -16.03
C LEU A 513 11.16 47.29 -14.83
N GLY A 514 10.65 48.52 -15.01
CA GLY A 514 10.21 49.36 -13.88
C GLY A 514 9.14 48.67 -13.01
N LEU A 515 8.08 48.13 -13.60
CA LEU A 515 6.99 47.47 -12.85
C LEU A 515 7.41 46.12 -12.25
N SER A 516 8.30 45.39 -12.90
CA SER A 516 8.84 44.16 -12.32
C SER A 516 9.75 44.40 -11.11
N ILE A 517 10.52 45.50 -11.11
CA ILE A 517 11.29 45.97 -9.97
C ILE A 517 10.34 46.36 -8.83
N VAL A 518 9.30 47.15 -9.12
CA VAL A 518 8.25 47.49 -8.15
C VAL A 518 7.66 46.26 -7.51
N LYS A 519 7.25 45.30 -8.32
CA LYS A 519 6.70 44.02 -7.85
C LYS A 519 7.67 43.32 -6.90
N SER A 520 8.93 43.11 -7.31
CA SER A 520 9.93 42.41 -6.49
C SER A 520 10.16 43.12 -5.15
N ILE A 521 10.20 44.45 -5.15
CA ILE A 521 10.37 45.23 -3.91
C ILE A 521 9.14 45.09 -2.98
N LEU A 522 7.92 45.16 -3.54
CA LEU A 522 6.69 45.04 -2.76
C LEU A 522 6.49 43.60 -2.24
N ASP A 523 6.82 42.58 -3.05
CA ASP A 523 6.81 41.18 -2.63
C ASP A 523 7.80 40.93 -1.46
N LEU A 524 9.02 41.48 -1.52
CA LEU A 524 10.01 41.43 -0.42
C LEU A 524 9.49 42.08 0.87
N HIS A 525 8.76 43.19 0.76
CA HIS A 525 8.15 43.87 1.89
C HIS A 525 6.85 43.18 2.36
N LYS A 526 6.35 42.15 1.64
CA LYS A 526 5.05 41.53 1.85
C LYS A 526 3.88 42.51 1.74
N ALA A 527 4.05 43.54 0.94
CA ALA A 527 3.10 44.60 0.70
C ALA A 527 2.06 44.19 -0.35
N GLY A 528 0.84 44.67 -0.21
CA GLY A 528 -0.19 44.50 -1.24
C GLY A 528 0.02 45.47 -2.39
N TYR A 529 -0.21 45.03 -3.62
CA TYR A 529 -0.18 45.93 -4.77
C TYR A 529 -1.28 45.56 -5.77
N GLY A 530 -1.73 46.56 -6.54
CA GLY A 530 -2.79 46.37 -7.52
C GLY A 530 -2.69 47.35 -8.68
N PHE A 531 -3.43 47.02 -9.74
CA PHE A 531 -3.55 47.84 -10.93
C PHE A 531 -4.98 47.78 -11.41
N GLU A 532 -5.57 48.95 -11.65
CA GLU A 532 -6.95 49.05 -12.13
C GLU A 532 -7.03 50.15 -13.24
N TYR A 533 -7.76 49.85 -14.31
CA TYR A 533 -8.16 50.84 -15.30
C TYR A 533 -9.63 51.20 -15.07
N LYS A 534 -9.89 52.42 -14.67
CA LYS A 534 -11.22 52.91 -14.35
C LYS A 534 -11.35 54.36 -14.77
N ASP A 535 -12.51 54.74 -15.35
CA ASP A 535 -12.86 56.09 -15.73
C ASP A 535 -11.78 56.80 -16.59
N GLY A 536 -11.21 56.08 -17.59
CA GLY A 536 -10.17 56.59 -18.47
C GLY A 536 -8.77 56.73 -17.81
N ARG A 537 -8.61 56.24 -16.61
CA ARG A 537 -7.34 56.37 -15.81
C ARG A 537 -6.77 55.03 -15.45
N LEU A 538 -5.46 54.94 -15.51
CA LEU A 538 -4.69 53.85 -14.91
C LEU A 538 -4.36 54.21 -13.46
N ASN A 539 -4.73 53.31 -12.54
CA ASN A 539 -4.49 53.48 -11.10
C ASN A 539 -3.55 52.37 -10.61
N PHE A 540 -2.40 52.71 -10.14
CA PHE A 540 -1.50 51.81 -9.42
C PHE A 540 -1.62 52.05 -7.93
N THR A 541 -1.69 50.97 -7.16
CA THR A 541 -1.83 51.00 -5.72
C THR A 541 -0.77 50.14 -5.07
N ALA A 542 -0.11 50.66 -4.04
CA ALA A 542 0.78 49.88 -3.17
C ALA A 542 0.33 50.10 -1.71
N LYS A 543 0.05 49.00 -1.01
CA LYS A 543 -0.35 49.01 0.41
C LYS A 543 0.79 48.43 1.24
N LEU A 544 1.45 49.27 1.99
CA LEU A 544 2.65 48.99 2.76
C LEU A 544 2.36 48.58 4.20
#